data_ea07d7b95fc735f4723c8216cc06d736
#
_entry.id   ea07d7b95fc735f4723c8216cc06d736
#
_cell.length_a   1.000
_cell.length_b   1.000
_cell.length_c   1.000
_cell.angle_alpha   90.00
_cell.angle_beta   90.00
_cell.angle_gamma   90.00
#
_symmetry.space_group_name_H-M   'P 1'
#
loop_
_entity.id
_entity.type
_entity.pdbx_description
1 polymer ?
#
loop_
_entity_poly.entity_id
_entity_poly.type
_entity_poly.pdbx_seq_one_letter_code
_entity_poly.pdbx_strand_id
1 'polypeptide(L)' 'MSIGKKIYMYLNANGISQTWLSENCGIALPKLNASLKEKRRITVDEFEKIINALNVDANTFIKSK' A
#
# COMPACT_ATOMS: atom_id res chain seq x y z
N MET A 1 -7.44 -11.95 -3.40
CA MET A 1 -6.34 -11.01 -3.64
C MET A 1 -6.08 -10.21 -2.38
N SER A 2 -4.83 -10.13 -1.96
CA SER A 2 -4.50 -9.46 -0.71
C SER A 2 -4.50 -7.95 -0.87
N ILE A 3 -4.55 -7.25 0.26
CA ILE A 3 -4.47 -5.79 0.27
C ILE A 3 -3.14 -5.34 -0.34
N GLY A 4 -2.05 -6.06 -0.02
CA GLY A 4 -0.75 -5.71 -0.57
C GLY A 4 -0.74 -5.75 -2.08
N LYS A 5 -1.33 -6.78 -2.66
CA LYS A 5 -1.40 -6.89 -4.11
C LYS A 5 -2.22 -5.77 -4.72
N LYS A 6 -3.34 -5.43 -4.08
CA LYS A 6 -4.19 -4.35 -4.60
C LYS A 6 -3.45 -3.01 -4.57
N ILE A 7 -2.69 -2.76 -3.51
CA ILE A 7 -1.89 -1.54 -3.44
C ILE A 7 -0.83 -1.53 -4.53
N TYR A 8 -0.17 -2.67 -4.72
CA TYR A 8 0.83 -2.79 -5.77
C TYR A 8 0.25 -2.44 -7.13
N MET A 9 -0.92 -2.97 -7.44
CA MET A 9 -1.57 -2.70 -8.71
C MET A 9 -1.97 -1.24 -8.84
N TYR A 10 -2.41 -0.64 -7.73
CA TYR A 10 -2.77 0.77 -7.74
C TYR A 10 -1.55 1.65 -8.05
N LEU A 11 -0.41 1.34 -7.42
CA LEU A 11 0.80 2.11 -7.67
C LEU A 11 1.19 2.02 -9.14
N ASN A 12 1.18 0.82 -9.70
CA ASN A 12 1.54 0.65 -11.10
C ASN A 12 0.58 1.37 -12.03
N ALA A 13 -0.71 1.30 -11.74
CA ALA A 13 -1.71 1.94 -12.58
C ALA A 13 -1.59 3.45 -12.56
N ASN A 14 -1.05 4.00 -11.48
CA ASN A 14 -0.95 5.45 -11.32
C ASN A 14 0.48 5.98 -11.46
N GLY A 15 1.41 5.13 -11.83
CA GLY A 15 2.79 5.55 -12.03
C GLY A 15 3.49 5.99 -10.76
N ILE A 16 3.13 5.42 -9.63
CA ILE A 16 3.72 5.78 -8.34
C ILE A 16 4.76 4.75 -7.95
N SER A 17 5.96 5.20 -7.58
CA SER A 17 7.02 4.29 -7.19
C SER A 17 6.87 3.86 -5.74
N GLN A 18 7.42 2.68 -5.43
CA GLN A 18 7.43 2.21 -4.05
C GLN A 18 8.34 3.08 -3.18
N THR A 19 9.40 3.60 -3.76
CA THR A 19 10.29 4.50 -3.03
C THR A 19 9.54 5.75 -2.59
N TRP A 20 8.76 6.34 -3.50
CA TRP A 20 7.96 7.50 -3.15
C TRP A 20 6.99 7.17 -2.02
N LEU A 21 6.31 6.03 -2.13
CA LEU A 21 5.35 5.65 -1.11
C LEU A 21 6.04 5.41 0.23
N SER A 22 7.18 4.73 0.22
CA SER A 22 7.92 4.48 1.45
C SER A 22 8.27 5.78 2.14
N GLU A 23 8.74 6.76 1.39
CA GLU A 23 9.14 8.04 1.94
C GLU A 23 7.96 8.81 2.51
N ASN A 24 6.80 8.65 1.92
CA ASN A 24 5.64 9.43 2.32
C ASN A 24 4.75 8.74 3.34
N CYS A 25 4.84 7.42 3.47
CA CYS A 25 4.03 6.72 4.46
C CYS A 25 4.83 6.32 5.70
N GLY A 26 6.16 6.43 5.64
CA GLY A 26 6.98 6.12 6.81
C GLY A 26 7.25 4.66 7.04
N ILE A 27 6.96 3.81 6.06
CA ILE A 27 7.27 2.38 6.15
C ILE A 27 8.56 2.13 5.40
N ALA A 28 9.51 1.45 6.05
CA ALA A 28 10.80 1.17 5.41
C ALA A 28 10.59 0.42 4.10
N LEU A 29 11.36 0.77 3.08
CA LEU A 29 11.19 0.21 1.76
C LEU A 29 11.24 -1.32 1.72
N PRO A 30 12.17 -1.99 2.42
CA PRO A 30 12.17 -3.45 2.40
C PRO A 30 10.88 -4.05 2.96
N LYS A 31 10.34 -3.45 4.01
CA LYS A 31 9.08 -3.89 4.58
C LYS A 31 7.93 -3.68 3.62
N LEU A 32 7.86 -2.48 3.04
CA LEU A 32 6.82 -2.16 2.09
C LEU A 32 6.88 -3.11 0.90
N ASN A 33 8.07 -3.33 0.37
CA ASN A 33 8.27 -4.22 -0.76
C ASN A 33 7.75 -5.63 -0.44
N ALA A 34 8.10 -6.15 0.73
CA ALA A 34 7.66 -7.49 1.13
C ALA A 34 6.14 -7.56 1.23
N SER A 35 5.51 -6.50 1.74
CA SER A 35 4.06 -6.47 1.85
C SER A 35 3.38 -6.45 0.48
N LEU A 36 3.94 -5.69 -0.44
CA LEU A 36 3.36 -5.60 -1.78
C LEU A 36 3.58 -6.88 -2.58
N LYS A 37 4.58 -7.67 -2.22
CA LYS A 37 4.81 -8.96 -2.84
C LYS A 37 4.09 -10.09 -2.11
N GLU A 38 3.25 -9.73 -1.15
CA GLU A 38 2.47 -10.69 -0.37
C GLU A 38 3.30 -11.63 0.50
N LYS A 39 4.50 -11.18 0.84
CA LYS A 39 5.38 -11.97 1.70
C LYS A 39 5.22 -11.66 3.17
N ARG A 40 4.50 -10.60 3.49
CA ARG A 40 4.12 -10.27 4.85
C ARG A 40 2.79 -9.55 4.81
N ARG A 41 2.09 -9.59 5.94
CA ARG A 41 0.80 -8.93 6.02
C ARG A 41 0.97 -7.45 6.37
N ILE A 42 0.09 -6.63 5.82
CA ILE A 42 0.04 -5.21 6.16
C ILE A 42 -0.81 -5.08 7.42
N THR A 43 -0.29 -4.39 8.43
CA THR A 43 -1.06 -4.13 9.63
C THR A 43 -2.05 -3.00 9.38
N VAL A 44 -3.02 -2.85 10.29
CA VAL A 44 -4.00 -1.77 10.16
C VAL A 44 -3.31 -0.41 10.21
N ASP A 45 -2.34 -0.25 11.11
CA ASP A 45 -1.60 1.01 11.19
C ASP A 45 -0.87 1.31 9.90
N GLU A 46 -0.25 0.29 9.31
CA GLU A 46 0.47 0.47 8.06
C GLU A 46 -0.48 0.84 6.93
N PHE A 47 -1.64 0.19 6.91
CA PHE A 47 -2.63 0.48 5.89
C PHE A 47 -3.10 1.94 5.99
N GLU A 48 -3.35 2.40 7.21
CA GLU A 48 -3.72 3.80 7.42
C GLU A 48 -2.67 4.75 6.88
N LYS A 49 -1.40 4.46 7.17
CA LYS A 49 -0.31 5.31 6.70
C LYS A 49 -0.26 5.33 5.18
N ILE A 50 -0.49 4.19 4.56
CA ILE A 50 -0.45 4.10 3.10
C ILE A 50 -1.58 4.89 2.47
N ILE A 51 -2.81 4.71 2.93
CA ILE A 51 -3.93 5.41 2.32
C ILE A 51 -3.85 6.92 2.55
N ASN A 52 -3.30 7.33 3.71
CA ASN A 52 -3.10 8.75 3.95
C ASN A 52 -2.05 9.33 3.01
N ALA A 53 -0.97 8.59 2.78
CA ALA A 53 0.06 9.04 1.85
C ALA A 53 -0.47 9.15 0.44
N LEU A 54 -1.31 8.22 0.03
CA LEU A 54 -1.92 8.22 -1.29
C LEU A 54 -3.11 9.16 -1.40
N ASN A 55 -3.60 9.63 -0.25
CA ASN A 55 -4.76 10.51 -0.18
C ASN A 55 -6.00 9.86 -0.80
N VAL A 56 -6.23 8.62 -0.44
CA VAL A 56 -7.39 7.87 -0.92
C VAL A 56 -8.18 7.31 0.25
N ASP A 57 -9.41 6.91 -0.04
CA ASP A 57 -10.28 6.28 0.92
C ASP A 57 -9.89 4.81 1.07
N ALA A 58 -10.09 4.25 2.24
CA ALA A 58 -9.85 2.82 2.47
C ALA A 58 -10.66 1.97 1.50
N ASN A 59 -11.82 2.42 1.10
CA ASN A 59 -12.65 1.68 0.15
C ASN A 59 -12.01 1.49 -1.21
N THR A 60 -10.98 2.27 -1.50
CA THR A 60 -10.23 2.08 -2.75
C THR A 60 -9.66 0.67 -2.81
N PHE A 61 -9.27 0.11 -1.68
CA PHE A 61 -8.65 -1.21 -1.62
C PHE A 61 -9.53 -2.26 -0.95
N ILE A 62 -10.45 -1.83 -0.10
CA ILE A 62 -11.36 -2.74 0.59
C ILE A 62 -12.75 -2.54 0.03
N LYS A 63 -13.15 -3.46 -0.85
CA LYS A 63 -14.45 -3.37 -1.41
C LYS A 63 -15.39 -4.16 -0.58
N SER A 64 -16.35 -3.51 -0.02
CA SER A 64 -17.38 -4.31 0.57
C SER A 64 -18.48 -4.38 -0.43
N LYS A 65 -19.05 -5.45 -0.54
CA LYS A 65 -20.00 -5.68 -1.55
C LYS A 65 -21.33 -5.32 -1.28
#